data_82118e916c18374abd1a3deeaa42b7dc
#
_entry.id   82118e916c18374abd1a3deeaa42b7dc
#
_cell.length_a   1.000
_cell.length_b   1.000
_cell.length_c   1.000
_cell.angle_alpha   90.00
_cell.angle_beta   90.00
_cell.angle_gamma   90.00
#
_symmetry.space_group_name_H-M   'P 1'
#
loop_
_entity.id
_entity.type
_entity.pdbx_description
1 polymer ?
#
loop_
_entity_poly.entity_id
_entity_poly.type
_entity_poly.pdbx_seq_one_letter_code
_entity_poly.pdbx_strand_id
1 'polypeptide(L)'
;GVISEIMPVEDMPYDKNGNPVDIVLNPLGVPSRMNVGQILETHMGSAAKGIGSKIDKMVRENAKPAELKTYLDELYNLNAANKEDIQSLNNSEINELAENLRNGLPIATPVFDGAKESEIKDLLKLADLPESGQIDLYDGRTGSKFDRPVTVGYMYMIKLNHLVDDKMHARSTGSYSLVTQQPLGGKAQFGGQRFGEMEVWALEAYGAAYTLQEMLTVKSDDVAGRTKVYESIVK
;
A
#
# COMPACT_ATOMS: atom_id res chain seq x y z
N GLY A 1 0.02 -5.77 -1.96
CA GLY A 1 0.15 -4.94 -3.07
C GLY A 1 1.52 -4.93 -3.70
N VAL A 2 1.56 -5.21 -4.99
CA VAL A 2 2.75 -5.01 -5.82
C VAL A 2 2.51 -3.77 -6.67
N ILE A 3 3.51 -2.90 -6.81
CA ILE A 3 3.44 -1.74 -7.70
C ILE A 3 3.34 -2.24 -9.14
N SER A 4 2.27 -1.88 -9.84
CA SER A 4 2.07 -2.25 -11.24
C SER A 4 2.55 -1.17 -12.19
N GLU A 5 2.35 0.10 -11.84
CA GLU A 5 2.72 1.25 -12.66
C GLU A 5 3.04 2.45 -11.78
N ILE A 6 3.96 3.29 -12.24
CA ILE A 6 4.26 4.58 -11.65
C ILE A 6 3.81 5.63 -12.65
N MET A 7 2.80 6.41 -12.26
CA MET A 7 2.20 7.43 -13.11
C MET A 7 2.66 8.83 -12.73
N PRO A 8 2.77 9.76 -13.69
CA PRO A 8 2.94 11.18 -13.41
C PRO A 8 1.79 11.73 -12.55
N VAL A 9 2.07 12.73 -11.73
CA VAL A 9 1.06 13.35 -10.84
C VAL A 9 -0.11 13.94 -11.63
N GLU A 10 0.16 14.46 -12.82
CA GLU A 10 -0.83 15.08 -13.72
C GLU A 10 -1.87 14.07 -14.23
N ASP A 11 -1.49 12.79 -14.34
CA ASP A 11 -2.36 11.72 -14.84
C ASP A 11 -3.17 11.05 -13.71
N MET A 12 -2.84 11.37 -12.46
CA MET A 12 -3.56 10.80 -11.31
C MET A 12 -4.95 11.41 -11.15
N PRO A 13 -5.93 10.63 -10.69
CA PRO A 13 -7.24 11.18 -10.33
C PRO A 13 -7.12 12.28 -9.27
N TYR A 14 -7.97 13.28 -9.34
CA TYR A 14 -7.98 14.40 -8.41
C TYR A 14 -9.38 14.71 -7.90
N ASP A 15 -9.45 15.36 -6.75
CA ASP A 15 -10.69 15.80 -6.14
C ASP A 15 -11.19 17.13 -6.75
N LYS A 16 -12.36 17.58 -6.34
CA LYS A 16 -12.94 18.87 -6.77
C LYS A 16 -12.09 20.11 -6.41
N ASN A 17 -11.14 19.97 -5.50
CA ASN A 17 -10.23 21.04 -5.08
C ASN A 17 -8.90 21.01 -5.87
N GLY A 18 -8.73 20.04 -6.77
CA GLY A 18 -7.52 19.87 -7.56
C GLY A 18 -6.41 19.06 -6.84
N ASN A 19 -6.69 18.43 -5.70
CA ASN A 19 -5.71 17.62 -5.00
C ASN A 19 -5.66 16.23 -5.64
N PRO A 20 -4.52 15.79 -6.19
CA PRO A 20 -4.38 14.45 -6.75
C PRO A 20 -4.31 13.39 -5.65
N VAL A 21 -4.74 12.17 -5.96
CA VAL A 21 -4.48 11.01 -5.09
C VAL A 21 -3.06 10.51 -5.28
N ASP A 22 -2.43 10.04 -4.20
CA ASP A 22 -1.04 9.55 -4.24
C ASP A 22 -0.96 8.10 -4.70
N ILE A 23 -1.94 7.27 -4.35
CA ILE A 23 -1.97 5.83 -4.64
C ILE A 23 -3.38 5.42 -5.03
N VAL A 24 -3.48 4.64 -6.11
CA VAL A 24 -4.71 3.96 -6.52
C VAL A 24 -4.57 2.47 -6.22
N LEU A 25 -5.51 1.92 -5.48
CA LEU A 25 -5.54 0.51 -5.11
C LEU A 25 -6.61 -0.23 -5.90
N ASN A 26 -6.29 -1.45 -6.34
CA ASN A 26 -7.25 -2.31 -7.02
C ASN A 26 -8.31 -2.83 -6.01
N PRO A 27 -9.60 -2.54 -6.20
CA PRO A 27 -10.66 -2.97 -5.30
C PRO A 27 -10.83 -4.50 -5.24
N LEU A 28 -10.42 -5.24 -6.25
CA LEU A 28 -10.48 -6.71 -6.26
C LEU A 28 -9.57 -7.35 -5.19
N GLY A 29 -8.55 -6.65 -4.73
CA GLY A 29 -7.66 -7.11 -3.67
C GLY A 29 -8.31 -7.16 -2.28
N VAL A 30 -9.47 -6.55 -2.08
CA VAL A 30 -10.18 -6.53 -0.78
C VAL A 30 -11.05 -7.76 -0.59
N PRO A 31 -12.04 -8.08 -1.48
CA PRO A 31 -12.93 -9.23 -1.27
C PRO A 31 -12.18 -10.55 -1.25
N SER A 32 -11.20 -10.73 -2.17
CA SER A 32 -10.44 -11.97 -2.29
C SER A 32 -9.58 -12.28 -1.06
N ARG A 33 -9.13 -11.26 -0.34
CA ARG A 33 -8.27 -11.39 0.85
C ARG A 33 -9.00 -11.18 2.16
N MET A 34 -10.28 -10.87 2.15
CA MET A 34 -11.15 -10.71 3.31
C MET A 34 -10.65 -9.66 4.33
N ASN A 35 -9.89 -8.67 3.89
CA ASN A 35 -9.32 -7.62 4.74
C ASN A 35 -10.14 -6.33 4.68
N VAL A 36 -11.42 -6.40 5.02
CA VAL A 36 -12.36 -5.27 4.99
C VAL A 36 -11.94 -4.14 5.93
N GLY A 37 -11.17 -4.45 6.98
CA GLY A 37 -10.66 -3.46 7.94
C GLY A 37 -9.88 -2.31 7.30
N GLN A 38 -9.24 -2.53 6.14
CA GLN A 38 -8.54 -1.45 5.43
C GLN A 38 -9.49 -0.37 4.88
N ILE A 39 -10.72 -0.71 4.54
CA ILE A 39 -11.74 0.27 4.10
C ILE A 39 -12.16 1.13 5.29
N LEU A 40 -12.40 0.50 6.44
CA LEU A 40 -12.72 1.22 7.68
C LEU A 40 -11.58 2.12 8.13
N GLU A 41 -10.32 1.67 8.00
CA GLU A 41 -9.13 2.48 8.25
C GLU A 41 -9.07 3.70 7.31
N THR A 42 -9.37 3.52 6.04
CA THR A 42 -9.39 4.59 5.05
C THR A 42 -10.46 5.65 5.39
N HIS A 43 -11.65 5.23 5.79
CA HIS A 43 -12.72 6.13 6.24
C HIS A 43 -12.33 6.89 7.51
N MET A 44 -11.76 6.21 8.49
CA MET A 44 -11.29 6.83 9.73
C MET A 44 -10.16 7.84 9.46
N GLY A 45 -9.19 7.49 8.60
CA GLY A 45 -8.13 8.39 8.17
C GLY A 45 -8.66 9.65 7.44
N SER A 46 -9.69 9.48 6.62
CA SER A 46 -10.39 10.60 5.99
C SER A 46 -11.05 11.53 7.02
N ALA A 47 -11.73 10.95 8.00
CA ALA A 47 -12.33 11.70 9.11
C ALA A 47 -11.27 12.46 9.93
N ALA A 48 -10.19 11.78 10.30
CA ALA A 48 -9.09 12.38 11.06
C ALA A 48 -8.44 13.56 10.35
N LYS A 49 -8.21 13.44 9.04
CA LYS A 49 -7.66 14.53 8.23
C LYS A 49 -8.66 15.68 8.04
N GLY A 50 -9.95 15.35 7.85
CA GLY A 50 -11.03 16.33 7.74
C GLY A 50 -11.19 17.15 9.00
N ILE A 51 -11.15 16.52 10.17
CA ILE A 51 -11.18 17.19 11.48
C ILE A 51 -9.98 18.15 11.62
N GLY A 52 -8.77 17.67 11.28
CA GLY A 52 -7.59 18.53 11.31
C GLY A 52 -7.71 19.75 10.42
N SER A 53 -8.24 19.60 9.20
CA SER A 53 -8.47 20.69 8.27
C SER A 53 -9.53 21.69 8.79
N LYS A 54 -10.56 21.21 9.48
CA LYS A 54 -11.58 22.05 10.12
C LYS A 54 -11.00 22.86 11.28
N ILE A 55 -10.18 22.24 12.12
CA ILE A 55 -9.46 22.91 13.21
C ILE A 55 -8.48 23.96 12.64
N ASP A 56 -7.73 23.64 11.60
CA ASP A 56 -6.80 24.58 10.94
C ASP A 56 -7.55 25.80 10.40
N LYS A 57 -8.73 25.59 9.80
CA LYS A 57 -9.60 26.68 9.33
C LYS A 57 -10.08 27.56 10.50
N MET A 58 -10.55 26.94 11.58
CA MET A 58 -10.97 27.68 12.78
C MET A 58 -9.86 28.51 13.39
N VAL A 59 -8.64 27.96 13.46
CA VAL A 59 -7.46 28.68 13.97
C VAL A 59 -7.07 29.84 13.06
N ARG A 60 -7.05 29.64 11.74
CA ARG A 60 -6.73 30.71 10.77
C ARG A 60 -7.74 31.84 10.75
N GLU A 61 -9.02 31.52 10.92
CA GLU A 61 -10.11 32.51 10.98
C GLU A 61 -10.20 33.21 12.33
N ASN A 62 -9.27 32.93 13.27
CA ASN A 62 -9.28 33.44 14.64
C ASN A 62 -10.65 33.22 15.33
N ALA A 63 -11.20 32.02 15.19
CA ALA A 63 -12.43 31.65 15.87
C ALA A 63 -12.32 31.90 17.38
N LYS A 64 -13.45 32.23 18.01
CA LYS A 64 -13.46 32.51 19.45
C LYS A 64 -12.99 31.26 20.22
N PRO A 65 -12.14 31.41 21.23
CA PRO A 65 -11.66 30.27 22.03
C PRO A 65 -12.77 29.40 22.60
N ALA A 66 -13.95 29.97 22.86
CA ALA A 66 -15.12 29.23 23.33
C ALA A 66 -15.70 28.27 22.27
N GLU A 67 -15.72 28.66 21.01
CA GLU A 67 -16.21 27.81 19.90
C GLU A 67 -15.23 26.64 19.65
N LEU A 68 -13.95 26.93 19.64
CA LEU A 68 -12.89 25.92 19.52
C LEU A 68 -12.94 24.94 20.70
N LYS A 69 -13.12 25.44 21.92
CA LYS A 69 -13.26 24.62 23.12
C LYS A 69 -14.47 23.68 23.05
N THR A 70 -15.62 24.19 22.59
CA THR A 70 -16.84 23.38 22.43
C THR A 70 -16.61 22.28 21.40
N TYR A 71 -15.98 22.59 20.27
CA TYR A 71 -15.70 21.60 19.23
C TYR A 71 -14.71 20.51 19.69
N LEU A 72 -13.66 20.91 20.44
CA LEU A 72 -12.71 19.95 21.00
C LEU A 72 -13.37 19.08 22.08
N ASP A 73 -14.23 19.63 22.91
CA ASP A 73 -14.98 18.87 23.91
C ASP A 73 -15.90 17.83 23.25
N GLU A 74 -16.62 18.22 22.20
CA GLU A 74 -17.43 17.29 21.42
C GLU A 74 -16.58 16.19 20.77
N LEU A 75 -15.41 16.54 20.20
CA LEU A 75 -14.48 15.61 19.57
C LEU A 75 -13.95 14.55 20.55
N TYR A 76 -13.42 14.99 21.69
CA TYR A 76 -12.80 14.07 22.65
C TYR A 76 -13.80 13.23 23.42
N ASN A 77 -15.01 13.74 23.61
CA ASN A 77 -16.07 13.07 24.36
C ASN A 77 -17.13 12.38 23.50
N LEU A 78 -16.93 12.32 22.17
CA LEU A 78 -17.93 11.81 21.23
C LEU A 78 -18.43 10.39 21.56
N ASN A 79 -17.55 9.47 21.89
CA ASN A 79 -17.90 8.09 22.25
C ASN A 79 -17.04 7.56 23.39
N ALA A 80 -16.51 8.45 24.21
CA ALA A 80 -15.56 8.09 25.27
C ALA A 80 -16.24 7.42 26.46
N ALA A 81 -15.73 6.24 26.82
CA ALA A 81 -16.10 5.58 28.09
C ALA A 81 -15.63 6.40 29.30
N ASN A 82 -14.49 7.08 29.18
CA ASN A 82 -13.96 8.04 30.15
C ASN A 82 -13.99 9.42 29.52
N LYS A 83 -14.73 10.35 30.10
CA LYS A 83 -14.79 11.72 29.62
C LYS A 83 -13.54 12.48 30.01
N GLU A 84 -12.94 13.16 29.05
CA GLU A 84 -11.84 14.09 29.30
C GLU A 84 -12.39 15.49 29.63
N ASP A 85 -11.82 16.14 30.63
CA ASP A 85 -12.24 17.48 31.06
C ASP A 85 -11.54 18.57 30.25
N ILE A 86 -11.99 18.76 29.00
CA ILE A 86 -11.52 19.84 28.13
C ILE A 86 -11.98 21.21 28.65
N GLN A 87 -13.09 21.22 29.41
CA GLN A 87 -13.67 22.45 29.92
C GLN A 87 -12.81 23.13 31.00
N SER A 88 -11.92 22.39 31.66
CA SER A 88 -10.99 22.94 32.66
C SER A 88 -9.75 23.63 32.06
N LEU A 89 -9.43 23.38 30.77
CA LEU A 89 -8.25 23.91 30.11
C LEU A 89 -8.32 25.44 29.92
N ASN A 90 -7.15 26.08 30.06
CA ASN A 90 -6.98 27.51 29.78
C ASN A 90 -6.99 27.80 28.26
N ASN A 91 -7.29 29.04 27.87
CA ASN A 91 -7.29 29.42 26.45
C ASN A 91 -5.91 29.21 25.77
N SER A 92 -4.79 29.35 26.50
CA SER A 92 -3.46 29.06 25.96
C SER A 92 -3.26 27.59 25.66
N GLU A 93 -3.69 26.71 26.56
CA GLU A 93 -3.60 25.25 26.42
C GLU A 93 -4.51 24.75 25.27
N ILE A 94 -5.68 25.34 25.11
CA ILE A 94 -6.58 25.03 24.00
C ILE A 94 -5.99 25.42 22.65
N ASN A 95 -5.34 26.58 22.56
CA ASN A 95 -4.66 26.98 21.34
C ASN A 95 -3.47 26.07 21.01
N GLU A 96 -2.70 25.66 22.00
CA GLU A 96 -1.61 24.70 21.84
C GLU A 96 -2.12 23.33 21.37
N LEU A 97 -3.20 22.85 21.97
CA LEU A 97 -3.87 21.61 21.56
C LEU A 97 -4.38 21.71 20.11
N ALA A 98 -5.01 22.81 19.75
CA ALA A 98 -5.49 23.04 18.39
C ALA A 98 -4.36 23.13 17.38
N GLU A 99 -3.25 23.77 17.70
CA GLU A 99 -2.05 23.80 16.85
C GLU A 99 -1.51 22.38 16.60
N ASN A 100 -1.48 21.51 17.59
CA ASN A 100 -1.04 20.12 17.46
C ASN A 100 -1.98 19.28 16.57
N LEU A 101 -3.27 19.61 16.54
CA LEU A 101 -4.28 18.89 15.78
C LEU A 101 -4.49 19.40 14.33
N ARG A 102 -3.87 20.50 13.93
CA ARG A 102 -4.04 21.11 12.59
C ARG A 102 -3.74 20.16 11.43
N ASN A 103 -2.79 19.26 11.60
CA ASN A 103 -2.39 18.31 10.56
C ASN A 103 -3.27 17.05 10.50
N GLY A 104 -4.11 16.84 11.48
CA GLY A 104 -4.98 15.69 11.62
C GLY A 104 -5.08 15.20 13.06
N LEU A 105 -6.16 14.50 13.35
CA LEU A 105 -6.37 13.87 14.66
C LEU A 105 -5.57 12.56 14.73
N PRO A 106 -4.64 12.38 15.68
CA PRO A 106 -4.01 11.10 15.91
C PRO A 106 -5.01 10.14 16.55
N ILE A 107 -5.29 9.02 15.89
CA ILE A 107 -6.20 7.99 16.39
C ILE A 107 -5.42 6.70 16.57
N ALA A 108 -5.57 6.06 17.73
CA ALA A 108 -5.05 4.72 18.00
C ALA A 108 -6.17 3.86 18.57
N THR A 109 -6.31 2.65 18.04
CA THR A 109 -7.29 1.67 18.54
C THR A 109 -6.58 0.40 18.97
N PRO A 110 -6.99 -0.22 20.11
CA PRO A 110 -6.51 -1.55 20.50
C PRO A 110 -6.91 -2.60 19.46
N VAL A 111 -6.13 -3.69 19.38
CA VAL A 111 -6.34 -4.74 18.36
C VAL A 111 -7.71 -5.40 18.47
N PHE A 112 -8.21 -5.64 19.70
CA PHE A 112 -9.48 -6.31 19.95
C PHE A 112 -10.61 -5.38 20.41
N ASP A 113 -10.35 -4.09 20.52
CA ASP A 113 -11.31 -3.06 20.91
C ASP A 113 -11.19 -1.90 19.91
N GLY A 114 -11.41 -2.20 18.65
CA GLY A 114 -11.35 -1.24 17.55
C GLY A 114 -12.61 -0.39 17.46
N ALA A 115 -12.54 0.67 16.65
CA ALA A 115 -13.67 1.54 16.38
C ALA A 115 -14.81 0.79 15.68
N LYS A 116 -16.03 1.04 16.10
CA LYS A 116 -17.24 0.52 15.47
C LYS A 116 -17.63 1.37 14.26
N GLU A 117 -18.39 0.78 13.34
CA GLU A 117 -18.86 1.50 12.13
C GLU A 117 -19.65 2.77 12.49
N SER A 118 -20.48 2.72 13.54
CA SER A 118 -21.24 3.88 14.02
C SER A 118 -20.34 5.03 14.46
N GLU A 119 -19.27 4.70 15.20
CA GLU A 119 -18.30 5.70 15.70
C GLU A 119 -17.53 6.37 14.54
N ILE A 120 -17.19 5.59 13.51
CA ILE A 120 -16.54 6.13 12.31
C ILE A 120 -17.48 7.06 11.55
N LYS A 121 -18.76 6.71 11.43
CA LYS A 121 -19.77 7.59 10.80
C LYS A 121 -19.97 8.88 11.58
N ASP A 122 -19.98 8.83 12.89
CA ASP A 122 -20.11 10.02 13.73
C ASP A 122 -18.88 10.95 13.59
N LEU A 123 -17.66 10.36 13.50
CA LEU A 123 -16.45 11.14 13.19
C LEU A 123 -16.49 11.77 11.79
N LEU A 124 -17.00 11.07 10.78
CA LEU A 124 -17.17 11.63 9.44
C LEU A 124 -18.15 12.81 9.44
N LYS A 125 -19.26 12.72 10.18
CA LYS A 125 -20.20 13.83 10.36
C LYS A 125 -19.56 15.04 11.03
N LEU A 126 -18.79 14.80 12.09
CA LEU A 126 -18.06 15.85 12.81
C LEU A 126 -17.04 16.58 11.91
N ALA A 127 -16.46 15.84 10.95
CA ALA A 127 -15.55 16.36 9.95
C ALA A 127 -16.23 17.03 8.74
N ASP A 128 -17.57 17.11 8.71
CA ASP A 128 -18.38 17.60 7.58
C ASP A 128 -18.12 16.79 6.27
N LEU A 129 -17.86 15.50 6.41
CA LEU A 129 -17.64 14.58 5.29
C LEU A 129 -18.85 13.65 5.08
N PRO A 130 -19.06 13.15 3.85
CA PRO A 130 -20.13 12.20 3.58
C PRO A 130 -19.98 10.92 4.43
N GLU A 131 -21.09 10.44 5.00
CA GLU A 131 -21.11 9.19 5.79
C GLU A 131 -20.66 7.95 5.00
N SER A 132 -20.83 7.98 3.68
CA SER A 132 -20.39 6.91 2.79
C SER A 132 -18.86 6.80 2.64
N GLY A 133 -18.12 7.85 3.04
CA GLY A 133 -16.67 7.93 2.83
C GLY A 133 -16.26 8.02 1.36
N GLN A 134 -17.21 8.28 0.47
CA GLN A 134 -16.99 8.37 -0.97
C GLN A 134 -17.02 9.82 -1.42
N ILE A 135 -16.14 10.17 -2.35
CA ILE A 135 -16.07 11.49 -2.95
C ILE A 135 -16.09 11.39 -4.47
N ASP A 136 -16.47 12.49 -5.12
CA ASP A 136 -16.38 12.62 -6.56
C ASP A 136 -14.94 12.89 -6.97
N LEU A 137 -14.40 12.07 -7.88
CA LEU A 137 -13.10 12.24 -8.47
C LEU A 137 -13.19 12.56 -9.96
N TYR A 138 -12.15 13.16 -10.47
CA TYR A 138 -11.95 13.50 -11.87
C TYR A 138 -10.72 12.78 -12.41
N ASP A 139 -10.82 12.31 -13.66
CA ASP A 139 -9.70 11.66 -14.34
C ASP A 139 -8.63 12.70 -14.70
N GLY A 140 -7.39 12.48 -14.28
CA GLY A 140 -6.28 13.38 -14.57
C GLY A 140 -5.92 13.50 -16.06
N ARG A 141 -6.24 12.48 -16.87
CA ARG A 141 -5.95 12.49 -18.31
C ARG A 141 -7.01 13.20 -19.14
N THR A 142 -8.27 12.98 -18.82
CA THR A 142 -9.41 13.49 -19.61
C THR A 142 -10.08 14.71 -18.98
N GLY A 143 -9.90 14.90 -17.67
CA GLY A 143 -10.61 15.91 -16.88
C GLY A 143 -12.08 15.60 -16.64
N SER A 144 -12.58 14.44 -17.09
CA SER A 144 -13.97 14.05 -16.90
C SER A 144 -14.20 13.49 -15.50
N LYS A 145 -15.38 13.74 -14.96
CA LYS A 145 -15.82 13.17 -13.69
C LYS A 145 -16.04 11.66 -13.83
N PHE A 146 -15.67 10.87 -12.83
CA PHE A 146 -16.04 9.46 -12.79
C PHE A 146 -17.55 9.25 -12.65
N ASP A 147 -18.08 8.21 -13.26
CA ASP A 147 -19.50 7.87 -13.25
C ASP A 147 -20.04 7.61 -11.83
N ARG A 148 -19.18 7.12 -10.95
CA ARG A 148 -19.54 6.79 -9.56
C ARG A 148 -18.55 7.43 -8.59
N PRO A 149 -19.03 7.84 -7.40
CA PRO A 149 -18.15 8.31 -6.34
C PRO A 149 -17.23 7.18 -5.88
N VAL A 150 -16.00 7.54 -5.48
CA VAL A 150 -14.93 6.62 -5.12
C VAL A 150 -14.59 6.78 -3.64
N THR A 151 -14.27 5.67 -2.98
CA THR A 151 -13.75 5.70 -1.61
C THR A 151 -12.33 6.25 -1.62
N VAL A 152 -12.14 7.39 -0.97
CA VAL A 152 -10.85 8.06 -0.83
C VAL A 152 -10.61 8.41 0.63
N GLY A 153 -9.40 8.23 1.08
CA GLY A 153 -9.02 8.57 2.44
C GLY A 153 -7.54 8.37 2.67
N TYR A 154 -7.14 8.42 3.91
CA TYR A 154 -5.76 8.28 4.34
C TYR A 154 -5.58 6.94 5.04
N MET A 155 -4.51 6.24 4.67
CA MET A 155 -4.19 4.94 5.26
C MET A 155 -2.70 4.88 5.57
N TYR A 156 -2.34 4.11 6.59
CA TYR A 156 -0.95 3.89 6.96
C TYR A 156 -0.30 2.91 5.98
N MET A 157 0.76 3.33 5.30
CA MET A 157 1.44 2.54 4.28
C MET A 157 2.87 2.23 4.72
N ILE A 158 3.29 0.98 4.54
CA ILE A 158 4.65 0.52 4.80
C ILE A 158 5.24 -0.01 3.51
N LYS A 159 6.44 0.46 3.16
CA LYS A 159 7.25 -0.13 2.10
C LYS A 159 8.03 -1.30 2.67
N LEU A 160 7.72 -2.51 2.23
CA LEU A 160 8.44 -3.71 2.65
C LEU A 160 9.80 -3.80 1.95
N ASN A 161 10.78 -4.39 2.65
CA ASN A 161 12.13 -4.60 2.11
C ASN A 161 12.21 -5.79 1.15
N HIS A 162 11.19 -5.94 0.30
CA HIS A 162 11.10 -6.93 -0.77
C HIS A 162 11.30 -6.25 -2.13
N LEU A 163 12.45 -5.60 -2.29
CA LEU A 163 12.78 -4.85 -3.49
C LEU A 163 13.12 -5.79 -4.64
N VAL A 164 12.69 -5.44 -5.86
CA VAL A 164 12.94 -6.24 -7.05
C VAL A 164 14.43 -6.40 -7.35
N ASP A 165 15.23 -5.37 -7.10
CA ASP A 165 16.68 -5.40 -7.33
C ASP A 165 17.39 -6.49 -6.52
N ASP A 166 16.91 -6.74 -5.29
CA ASP A 166 17.44 -7.79 -4.44
C ASP A 166 17.00 -9.20 -4.87
N LYS A 167 15.92 -9.30 -5.64
CA LYS A 167 15.32 -10.56 -6.09
C LYS A 167 15.62 -10.89 -7.55
N MET A 168 15.90 -9.88 -8.36
CA MET A 168 16.24 -10.06 -9.76
C MET A 168 17.57 -10.85 -9.86
N HIS A 169 17.54 -11.95 -10.61
CA HIS A 169 18.69 -12.81 -10.77
C HIS A 169 18.71 -13.43 -12.16
N ALA A 170 19.88 -13.47 -12.79
CA ALA A 170 20.12 -14.13 -14.05
C ALA A 170 21.49 -14.82 -14.01
N ARG A 171 21.64 -15.88 -14.78
CA ARG A 171 22.88 -16.61 -14.92
C ARG A 171 23.06 -17.10 -16.35
N SER A 172 24.26 -16.97 -16.88
CA SER A 172 24.71 -17.72 -18.07
C SER A 172 25.66 -18.85 -17.67
N THR A 173 26.82 -18.51 -17.14
CA THR A 173 27.84 -19.43 -16.62
C THR A 173 28.15 -19.05 -15.18
N GLY A 174 28.54 -20.00 -14.36
CA GLY A 174 28.86 -19.76 -12.95
C GLY A 174 29.47 -20.99 -12.29
N SER A 175 29.46 -21.01 -10.96
CA SER A 175 29.98 -22.09 -10.16
C SER A 175 29.14 -23.36 -10.21
N TYR A 176 29.78 -24.51 -10.13
CA TYR A 176 29.13 -25.82 -10.10
C TYR A 176 29.51 -26.56 -8.81
N SER A 177 28.63 -27.47 -8.38
CA SER A 177 28.93 -28.36 -7.25
C SER A 177 30.10 -29.28 -7.58
N LEU A 178 31.01 -29.50 -6.61
CA LEU A 178 32.16 -30.39 -6.77
C LEU A 178 31.76 -31.85 -6.95
N VAL A 179 30.71 -32.30 -6.27
CA VAL A 179 30.27 -33.70 -6.27
C VAL A 179 29.38 -34.01 -7.45
N THR A 180 28.30 -33.24 -7.61
CA THR A 180 27.26 -33.50 -8.62
C THR A 180 27.53 -32.84 -9.97
N GLN A 181 28.45 -31.90 -10.05
CA GLN A 181 28.71 -31.07 -11.25
C GLN A 181 27.48 -30.32 -11.79
N GLN A 182 26.49 -30.16 -10.96
CA GLN A 182 25.30 -29.37 -11.26
C GLN A 182 25.52 -27.91 -10.88
N PRO A 183 24.81 -26.95 -11.53
CA PRO A 183 24.83 -25.55 -11.11
C PRO A 183 24.43 -25.41 -9.65
N LEU A 184 25.09 -24.52 -8.91
CA LEU A 184 24.70 -24.17 -7.54
C LEU A 184 23.34 -23.48 -7.56
N GLY A 185 22.62 -23.52 -6.43
CA GLY A 185 21.36 -22.83 -6.23
C GLY A 185 21.53 -21.50 -5.50
N GLY A 186 20.56 -20.60 -5.67
CA GLY A 186 20.48 -19.34 -4.94
C GLY A 186 21.21 -18.15 -5.58
N LYS A 187 20.67 -16.96 -5.37
CA LYS A 187 21.20 -15.70 -5.92
C LYS A 187 22.60 -15.37 -5.37
N ALA A 188 22.83 -15.59 -4.08
CA ALA A 188 24.10 -15.28 -3.42
C ALA A 188 25.30 -16.05 -4.01
N GLN A 189 25.08 -17.25 -4.52
CA GLN A 189 26.08 -18.11 -5.11
C GLN A 189 26.15 -17.99 -6.63
N PHE A 190 25.44 -17.02 -7.21
CA PHE A 190 25.27 -16.89 -8.66
C PHE A 190 24.76 -18.18 -9.29
N GLY A 191 23.77 -18.80 -8.63
CA GLY A 191 23.23 -20.11 -8.99
C GLY A 191 22.20 -20.07 -10.11
N GLY A 192 21.89 -21.26 -10.63
CA GLY A 192 20.86 -21.47 -11.64
C GLY A 192 19.47 -21.67 -11.03
N GLN A 193 18.44 -21.54 -11.86
CA GLN A 193 17.07 -21.86 -11.50
C GLN A 193 16.86 -23.37 -11.44
N ARG A 194 16.01 -23.82 -10.52
CA ARG A 194 15.63 -25.22 -10.44
C ARG A 194 14.59 -25.54 -11.50
N PHE A 195 14.91 -26.48 -12.38
CA PHE A 195 13.95 -27.08 -13.31
C PHE A 195 13.37 -28.35 -12.67
N GLY A 196 12.20 -28.20 -12.05
CA GLY A 196 11.57 -29.25 -11.26
C GLY A 196 10.85 -30.29 -12.11
N GLU A 197 10.26 -31.28 -11.44
CA GLU A 197 9.53 -32.39 -12.08
C GLU A 197 8.32 -31.89 -12.90
N MET A 198 7.58 -30.91 -12.38
CA MET A 198 6.42 -30.37 -13.08
C MET A 198 6.80 -29.65 -14.39
N GLU A 199 7.92 -28.92 -14.40
CA GLU A 199 8.45 -28.25 -15.59
C GLU A 199 8.90 -29.24 -16.63
N VAL A 200 9.45 -30.40 -16.23
CA VAL A 200 9.76 -31.52 -17.11
C VAL A 200 8.47 -32.05 -17.77
N TRP A 201 7.41 -32.26 -17.01
CA TRP A 201 6.12 -32.69 -17.55
C TRP A 201 5.55 -31.71 -18.59
N ALA A 202 5.72 -30.43 -18.40
CA ALA A 202 5.29 -29.43 -19.35
C ALA A 202 6.02 -29.56 -20.70
N LEU A 203 7.35 -29.77 -20.69
CA LEU A 203 8.12 -30.03 -21.90
C LEU A 203 7.76 -31.35 -22.57
N GLU A 204 7.50 -32.39 -21.79
CA GLU A 204 7.01 -33.67 -22.31
C GLU A 204 5.65 -33.53 -23.01
N ALA A 205 4.74 -32.77 -22.43
CA ALA A 205 3.41 -32.50 -23.02
C ALA A 205 3.50 -31.78 -24.36
N TYR A 206 4.49 -30.89 -24.53
CA TYR A 206 4.75 -30.25 -25.84
C TYR A 206 5.51 -31.11 -26.81
N GLY A 207 6.07 -32.23 -26.38
CA GLY A 207 6.91 -33.06 -27.23
C GLY A 207 8.26 -32.44 -27.60
N ALA A 208 8.74 -31.48 -26.76
CA ALA A 208 10.00 -30.76 -26.96
C ALA A 208 11.21 -31.59 -26.48
N ALA A 209 11.49 -32.71 -27.14
CA ALA A 209 12.48 -33.67 -26.71
C ALA A 209 13.92 -33.10 -26.71
N TYR A 210 14.31 -32.35 -27.71
CA TYR A 210 15.66 -31.75 -27.78
C TYR A 210 15.87 -30.70 -26.72
N THR A 211 14.87 -29.86 -26.43
CA THR A 211 14.94 -28.86 -25.35
C THR A 211 15.08 -29.55 -24.00
N LEU A 212 14.32 -30.59 -23.74
CA LEU A 212 14.40 -31.38 -22.52
C LEU A 212 15.78 -32.04 -22.37
N GLN A 213 16.31 -32.63 -23.45
CA GLN A 213 17.64 -33.22 -23.46
C GLN A 213 18.73 -32.17 -23.13
N GLU A 214 18.68 -31.00 -23.71
CA GLU A 214 19.58 -29.89 -23.42
C GLU A 214 19.53 -29.50 -21.94
N MET A 215 18.31 -29.35 -21.37
CA MET A 215 18.13 -29.01 -19.97
C MET A 215 18.69 -30.04 -19.00
N LEU A 216 18.55 -31.30 -19.33
CA LEU A 216 19.01 -32.43 -18.48
C LEU A 216 20.51 -32.74 -18.61
N THR A 217 21.15 -32.39 -19.71
CA THR A 217 22.56 -32.77 -19.99
C THR A 217 23.48 -31.56 -19.99
N VAL A 218 23.51 -30.78 -21.03
CA VAL A 218 24.46 -29.67 -21.22
C VAL A 218 24.30 -28.57 -20.20
N LYS A 219 23.10 -28.28 -19.82
CA LYS A 219 22.77 -27.25 -18.80
C LYS A 219 22.80 -27.77 -17.37
N SER A 220 23.03 -29.05 -17.15
CA SER A 220 23.07 -29.66 -15.83
C SER A 220 24.46 -30.19 -15.47
N ASP A 221 24.74 -31.48 -15.70
CA ASP A 221 25.89 -32.21 -15.17
C ASP A 221 26.87 -32.70 -16.23
N ASP A 222 26.60 -32.58 -17.53
CA ASP A 222 27.47 -32.98 -18.59
C ASP A 222 28.67 -32.03 -18.80
N VAL A 223 29.80 -32.34 -18.19
CA VAL A 223 31.04 -31.54 -18.27
C VAL A 223 31.60 -31.48 -19.70
N ALA A 224 31.63 -32.61 -20.42
CA ALA A 224 32.17 -32.67 -21.78
C ALA A 224 31.31 -31.89 -22.77
N GLY A 225 29.97 -32.06 -22.70
CA GLY A 225 29.02 -31.33 -23.53
C GLY A 225 29.07 -29.82 -23.28
N ARG A 226 29.15 -29.42 -22.03
CA ARG A 226 29.28 -28.02 -21.62
C ARG A 226 30.52 -27.34 -22.20
N THR A 227 31.67 -28.02 -22.14
CA THR A 227 32.92 -27.51 -22.71
C THR A 227 32.85 -27.34 -24.21
N LYS A 228 32.26 -28.29 -24.94
CA LYS A 228 32.05 -28.20 -26.40
C LYS A 228 31.16 -27.04 -26.80
N VAL A 229 30.08 -26.77 -26.02
CA VAL A 229 29.21 -25.64 -26.27
C VAL A 229 29.96 -24.32 -26.08
N TYR A 230 30.75 -24.18 -25.00
CA TYR A 230 31.55 -22.98 -24.79
C TYR A 230 32.60 -22.76 -25.89
N GLU A 231 33.25 -23.77 -26.34
CA GLU A 231 34.16 -23.69 -27.47
C GLU A 231 33.48 -23.24 -28.76
N SER A 232 32.28 -23.73 -29.02
CA SER A 232 31.51 -23.34 -30.22
C SER A 232 30.98 -21.90 -30.18
N ILE A 233 30.80 -21.32 -28.99
CA ILE A 233 30.42 -19.90 -28.82
C ILE A 233 31.63 -18.98 -29.02
N VAL A 234 32.83 -19.39 -28.62
CA VAL A 234 34.03 -18.58 -28.70
C VAL A 234 34.67 -18.62 -30.09
N LYS A 235 34.57 -19.73 -30.82
CA LYS A 235 35.03 -19.89 -32.20
C LYS A 235 34.02 -19.36 -33.21
#